data_06aedf68dd073c95b6ff6667124514d6
#
_entry.id   06aedf68dd073c95b6ff6667124514d6
#
_cell.length_a   1.000
_cell.length_b   1.000
_cell.length_c   1.000
_cell.angle_alpha   90.00
_cell.angle_beta   90.00
_cell.angle_gamma   90.00
#
_symmetry.space_group_name_H-M   'P 1'
#
loop_
_entity.id
_entity.type
_entity.pdbx_description
1 polymer ?
#
loop_
_entity_poly.entity_id
_entity_poly.type
_entity_poly.pdbx_seq_one_letter_code
_entity_poly.pdbx_strand_id
1 'polypeptide(L)'
;MIDCGADWLGRLGAVTPTAIVLTHAHLDHAGGLADGAPCPVYATGQTQSLLMRFPIRDRRIIPLMQTVKIGRVNFKAYRVEHSIRAPAVGYRVSVKAASFFYLPDVAKLPNPAAALRSVDVYIGDGATVRRSMVRVKDGTLIGHAAITTQLEWCATAQLHQAIFTHCGSAIVRGNARFFALIVRNLGREHDVDARIASDGDRLLFAKTDQRKRRHGARRRHCLLGS
;
A
#
# COMPACT_ATOMS: atom_id res chain seq x y z
N MET A 1 -11.05 4.99 6.17
CA MET A 1 -10.83 4.92 4.69
C MET A 1 -9.36 5.24 4.44
N ILE A 2 -8.70 4.57 3.48
CA ILE A 2 -7.37 4.95 2.99
C ILE A 2 -7.54 5.37 1.55
N ASP A 3 -7.05 6.56 1.22
CA ASP A 3 -7.28 7.32 0.01
C ASP A 3 -8.77 7.60 -0.29
N CYS A 4 -9.01 8.68 -0.99
CA CYS A 4 -10.33 9.19 -1.33
C CYS A 4 -10.25 9.86 -2.71
N GLY A 5 -10.15 9.04 -3.76
CA GLY A 5 -10.06 9.50 -5.14
C GLY A 5 -11.30 10.24 -5.63
N ALA A 6 -11.21 10.84 -6.82
CA ALA A 6 -12.26 11.66 -7.39
C ALA A 6 -13.63 10.95 -7.52
N ASP A 7 -13.64 9.63 -7.67
CA ASP A 7 -14.88 8.83 -7.73
C ASP A 7 -15.71 8.87 -6.43
N TRP A 8 -15.10 9.31 -5.32
CA TRP A 8 -15.79 9.51 -4.04
C TRP A 8 -16.39 10.90 -3.87
N LEU A 9 -16.19 11.82 -4.82
CA LEU A 9 -16.79 13.15 -4.76
C LEU A 9 -18.32 13.05 -4.68
N GLY A 10 -18.90 13.71 -3.68
CA GLY A 10 -20.33 13.65 -3.39
C GLY A 10 -20.83 12.31 -2.80
N ARG A 11 -19.96 11.31 -2.60
CA ARG A 11 -20.35 9.94 -2.17
C ARG A 11 -19.92 9.56 -0.75
N LEU A 12 -19.16 10.40 -0.07
CA LEU A 12 -18.64 10.10 1.27
C LEU A 12 -19.74 9.84 2.32
N GLY A 13 -20.93 10.43 2.13
CA GLY A 13 -22.09 10.17 2.99
C GLY A 13 -22.57 8.70 2.98
N ALA A 14 -22.39 7.99 1.88
CA ALA A 14 -22.81 6.59 1.75
C ALA A 14 -21.92 5.61 2.55
N VAL A 15 -20.66 5.96 2.80
CA VAL A 15 -19.71 5.10 3.53
C VAL A 15 -19.38 5.60 4.93
N THR A 16 -19.80 6.82 5.29
CA THR A 16 -19.65 7.45 6.60
C THR A 16 -18.29 7.15 7.28
N PRO A 17 -17.15 7.50 6.66
CA PRO A 17 -15.86 7.19 7.22
C PRO A 17 -15.63 7.95 8.52
N THR A 18 -15.04 7.30 9.53
CA THR A 18 -14.68 7.95 10.81
C THR A 18 -13.33 8.67 10.75
N ALA A 19 -12.51 8.35 9.75
CA ALA A 19 -11.27 9.00 9.41
C ALA A 19 -10.88 8.68 7.96
N ILE A 20 -10.21 9.61 7.29
CA ILE A 20 -9.60 9.40 5.97
C ILE A 20 -8.08 9.57 6.14
N VAL A 21 -7.30 8.62 5.59
CA VAL A 21 -5.83 8.65 5.59
C VAL A 21 -5.37 8.69 4.14
N LEU A 22 -4.53 9.67 3.78
CA LEU A 22 -4.09 9.85 2.39
C LEU A 22 -2.63 9.45 2.21
N THR A 23 -2.34 8.72 1.15
CA THR A 23 -0.98 8.38 0.73
C THR A 23 -0.29 9.59 0.11
N HIS A 24 -0.98 10.34 -0.77
CA HIS A 24 -0.46 11.53 -1.45
C HIS A 24 -1.61 12.38 -2.05
N ALA A 25 -1.26 13.48 -2.72
CA ALA A 25 -2.22 14.50 -3.14
C ALA A 25 -2.67 14.42 -4.61
N HIS A 26 -2.43 13.34 -5.35
CA HIS A 26 -3.00 13.17 -6.68
C HIS A 26 -4.54 13.06 -6.60
N LEU A 27 -5.24 13.47 -7.65
CA LEU A 27 -6.70 13.55 -7.65
C LEU A 27 -7.38 12.17 -7.56
N ASP A 28 -6.76 11.14 -8.08
CA ASP A 28 -7.20 9.74 -7.96
C ASP A 28 -7.04 9.18 -6.54
N HIS A 29 -6.34 9.90 -5.63
CA HIS A 29 -6.19 9.56 -4.21
C HIS A 29 -6.83 10.58 -3.25
N ALA A 30 -7.01 11.84 -3.67
CA ALA A 30 -7.51 12.90 -2.80
C ALA A 30 -8.67 13.72 -3.38
N GLY A 31 -9.00 13.53 -4.67
CA GLY A 31 -9.98 14.35 -5.39
C GLY A 31 -11.40 14.30 -4.83
N GLY A 32 -11.77 13.22 -4.15
CA GLY A 32 -13.05 13.09 -3.47
C GLY A 32 -13.25 14.04 -2.29
N LEU A 33 -12.17 14.74 -1.87
CA LEU A 33 -12.20 15.75 -0.81
C LEU A 33 -12.38 17.19 -1.33
N ALA A 34 -12.64 17.38 -2.63
CA ALA A 34 -12.78 18.73 -3.22
C ALA A 34 -13.90 19.55 -2.58
N ASP A 35 -14.96 18.90 -2.10
CA ASP A 35 -16.07 19.52 -1.37
C ASP A 35 -15.92 19.41 0.16
N GLY A 36 -14.76 18.98 0.66
CA GLY A 36 -14.46 18.78 2.06
C GLY A 36 -14.54 17.32 2.51
N ALA A 37 -14.49 17.11 3.82
CA ALA A 37 -14.55 15.79 4.43
C ALA A 37 -15.51 15.80 5.65
N PRO A 38 -16.30 14.72 5.84
CA PRO A 38 -17.20 14.60 6.99
C PRO A 38 -16.47 14.19 8.29
N CYS A 39 -15.19 13.91 8.22
CA CYS A 39 -14.38 13.38 9.33
C CYS A 39 -12.93 13.90 9.24
N PRO A 40 -12.08 13.66 10.26
CA PRO A 40 -10.67 14.03 10.23
C PRO A 40 -9.94 13.42 9.05
N VAL A 41 -9.10 14.24 8.38
CA VAL A 41 -8.23 13.81 7.27
C VAL A 41 -6.77 13.79 7.73
N TYR A 42 -6.17 12.62 7.71
CA TYR A 42 -4.80 12.36 8.10
C TYR A 42 -3.91 12.22 6.87
N ALA A 43 -2.78 12.91 6.88
CA ALA A 43 -1.75 12.78 5.85
C ALA A 43 -0.39 13.28 6.36
N THR A 44 0.67 13.14 5.56
CA THR A 44 1.93 13.83 5.87
C THR A 44 1.78 15.33 5.75
N GLY A 45 2.66 16.11 6.38
CA GLY A 45 2.65 17.57 6.28
C GLY A 45 2.73 18.07 4.82
N GLN A 46 3.57 17.41 3.99
CA GLN A 46 3.66 17.73 2.57
C GLN A 46 2.34 17.52 1.83
N THR A 47 1.70 16.38 2.05
CA THR A 47 0.39 16.09 1.44
C THR A 47 -0.66 17.10 1.90
N GLN A 48 -0.72 17.44 3.21
CA GLN A 48 -1.64 18.44 3.72
C GLN A 48 -1.43 19.83 3.09
N SER A 49 -0.16 20.24 2.89
CA SER A 49 0.16 21.53 2.24
C SER A 49 -0.34 21.59 0.78
N LEU A 50 -0.26 20.49 0.04
CA LEU A 50 -0.75 20.41 -1.33
C LEU A 50 -2.29 20.45 -1.43
N LEU A 51 -2.97 20.10 -0.35
CA LEU A 51 -4.44 20.06 -0.27
C LEU A 51 -5.06 21.31 0.36
N MET A 52 -4.29 22.38 0.59
CA MET A 52 -4.80 23.61 1.25
C MET A 52 -6.00 24.24 0.56
N ARG A 53 -6.13 24.06 -0.76
CA ARG A 53 -7.28 24.53 -1.54
C ARG A 53 -8.60 23.77 -1.25
N PHE A 54 -8.54 22.58 -0.66
CA PHE A 54 -9.71 21.79 -0.34
C PHE A 54 -10.30 22.24 1.02
N PRO A 55 -11.64 22.32 1.17
CA PRO A 55 -12.27 22.82 2.39
C PRO A 55 -12.32 21.75 3.51
N ILE A 56 -11.18 21.14 3.82
CA ILE A 56 -11.04 20.15 4.87
C ILE A 56 -10.92 20.86 6.22
N ARG A 57 -11.87 20.66 7.13
CA ARG A 57 -11.96 21.34 8.42
C ARG A 57 -11.01 20.77 9.48
N ASP A 58 -10.91 19.43 9.58
CA ASP A 58 -10.07 18.74 10.57
C ASP A 58 -8.89 18.06 9.85
N ARG A 59 -7.74 18.73 9.86
CA ARG A 59 -6.50 18.26 9.25
C ARG A 59 -5.57 17.74 10.32
N ARG A 60 -5.08 16.50 10.16
CA ARG A 60 -4.17 15.87 11.11
C ARG A 60 -2.93 15.35 10.43
N ILE A 61 -1.78 15.48 11.08
CA ILE A 61 -0.49 15.09 10.54
C ILE A 61 -0.13 13.67 10.98
N ILE A 62 0.32 12.85 10.03
CA ILE A 62 1.05 11.62 10.29
C ILE A 62 2.52 11.89 9.97
N PRO A 63 3.40 12.03 10.99
CA PRO A 63 4.83 12.20 10.75
C PRO A 63 5.44 10.95 10.12
N LEU A 64 6.45 11.14 9.26
CA LEU A 64 7.21 10.02 8.70
C LEU A 64 7.86 9.20 9.80
N MET A 65 7.83 7.89 9.65
CA MET A 65 8.47 6.90 10.53
C MET A 65 7.95 6.87 11.97
N GLN A 66 6.91 7.65 12.30
CA GLN A 66 6.24 7.61 13.59
C GLN A 66 4.91 6.86 13.48
N THR A 67 4.54 6.15 14.55
CA THR A 67 3.25 5.47 14.61
C THR A 67 2.19 6.39 15.17
N VAL A 68 1.12 6.60 14.42
CA VAL A 68 -0.07 7.35 14.84
C VAL A 68 -1.23 6.38 15.00
N LYS A 69 -1.92 6.45 16.14
CA LYS A 69 -3.11 5.64 16.41
C LYS A 69 -4.36 6.42 16.01
N ILE A 70 -5.17 5.82 15.14
CA ILE A 70 -6.45 6.36 14.68
C ILE A 70 -7.53 5.35 15.04
N GLY A 71 -8.35 5.66 16.03
CA GLY A 71 -9.27 4.68 16.61
C GLY A 71 -8.53 3.46 17.17
N ARG A 72 -8.77 2.28 16.59
CA ARG A 72 -8.10 1.02 16.98
C ARG A 72 -6.96 0.61 16.06
N VAL A 73 -6.64 1.42 15.05
CA VAL A 73 -5.69 1.14 13.99
C VAL A 73 -4.44 1.98 14.17
N ASN A 74 -3.27 1.37 14.03
CA ASN A 74 -1.99 2.07 14.01
C ASN A 74 -1.55 2.27 12.56
N PHE A 75 -1.11 3.48 12.24
CA PHE A 75 -0.56 3.87 10.95
C PHE A 75 0.88 4.34 11.13
N LYS A 76 1.78 3.86 10.29
CA LYS A 76 3.15 4.34 10.20
C LYS A 76 3.48 4.64 8.75
N ALA A 77 3.82 5.91 8.46
CA ALA A 77 4.13 6.38 7.11
C ALA A 77 5.60 6.13 6.77
N TYR A 78 5.84 5.57 5.58
CA TYR A 78 7.16 5.34 4.99
C TYR A 78 7.30 6.16 3.71
N ARG A 79 8.36 6.94 3.59
CA ARG A 79 8.64 7.68 2.35
C ARG A 79 8.88 6.71 1.20
N VAL A 80 8.33 7.03 0.03
CA VAL A 80 8.55 6.31 -1.24
C VAL A 80 8.84 7.30 -2.36
N GLU A 81 9.44 6.82 -3.43
CA GLU A 81 9.57 7.59 -4.67
C GLU A 81 8.39 7.23 -5.58
N HIS A 82 7.68 8.23 -6.06
CA HIS A 82 6.57 8.08 -7.00
C HIS A 82 6.38 9.35 -7.84
N SER A 83 6.32 10.52 -7.22
CA SER A 83 6.03 11.78 -7.88
C SER A 83 6.74 12.94 -7.19
N ILE A 84 7.28 13.88 -7.97
CA ILE A 84 7.86 15.13 -7.47
C ILE A 84 6.74 16.09 -7.04
N ARG A 85 5.64 16.14 -7.81
CA ARG A 85 4.55 17.09 -7.58
C ARG A 85 3.64 16.68 -6.43
N ALA A 86 3.57 15.40 -6.12
CA ALA A 86 2.77 14.84 -5.03
C ALA A 86 3.59 13.74 -4.34
N PRO A 87 4.54 14.12 -3.46
CA PRO A 87 5.34 13.17 -2.70
C PRO A 87 4.46 12.16 -1.96
N ALA A 88 4.72 10.87 -2.18
CA ALA A 88 3.89 9.79 -1.71
C ALA A 88 4.51 9.07 -0.50
N VAL A 89 3.64 8.37 0.23
CA VAL A 89 4.04 7.45 1.31
C VAL A 89 3.33 6.12 1.16
N GLY A 90 4.00 5.05 1.58
CA GLY A 90 3.35 3.80 1.92
C GLY A 90 3.00 3.77 3.40
N TYR A 91 1.92 3.08 3.77
CA TYR A 91 1.51 2.92 5.14
C TYR A 91 1.66 1.48 5.62
N ARG A 92 2.41 1.29 6.71
CA ARG A 92 2.21 0.10 7.53
C ARG A 92 0.99 0.34 8.42
N VAL A 93 0.01 -0.52 8.27
CA VAL A 93 -1.25 -0.48 9.01
C VAL A 93 -1.33 -1.72 9.89
N SER A 94 -1.66 -1.57 11.17
CA SER A 94 -1.75 -2.71 12.07
C SER A 94 -2.88 -2.59 13.09
N VAL A 95 -3.50 -3.74 13.39
CA VAL A 95 -4.53 -3.89 14.42
C VAL A 95 -4.24 -5.15 15.21
N LYS A 96 -3.94 -5.04 16.51
CA LYS A 96 -3.57 -6.19 17.35
C LYS A 96 -2.47 -7.05 16.71
N ALA A 97 -2.81 -8.28 16.27
CA ALA A 97 -1.89 -9.24 15.69
C ALA A 97 -1.88 -9.27 14.16
N ALA A 98 -2.61 -8.38 13.50
CA ALA A 98 -2.70 -8.31 12.03
C ALA A 98 -2.09 -7.03 11.49
N SER A 99 -1.40 -7.11 10.36
CA SER A 99 -0.76 -5.97 9.71
C SER A 99 -0.72 -6.12 8.20
N PHE A 100 -0.81 -4.99 7.50
CA PHE A 100 -0.55 -4.92 6.07
C PHE A 100 0.28 -3.68 5.73
N PHE A 101 0.94 -3.73 4.60
CA PHE A 101 1.64 -2.57 4.02
C PHE A 101 0.88 -2.13 2.77
N TYR A 102 0.33 -0.92 2.79
CA TYR A 102 -0.43 -0.34 1.70
C TYR A 102 0.43 0.64 0.91
N LEU A 103 0.63 0.38 -0.36
CA LEU A 103 1.49 1.13 -1.26
C LEU A 103 0.92 1.12 -2.68
N PRO A 104 -0.14 1.91 -2.95
CA PRO A 104 -0.86 1.86 -4.23
C PRO A 104 -0.06 2.45 -5.39
N ASP A 105 0.87 3.37 -5.11
CA ASP A 105 1.69 4.07 -6.09
C ASP A 105 3.15 4.09 -5.67
N VAL A 106 4.02 3.50 -6.50
CA VAL A 106 5.44 3.43 -6.16
C VAL A 106 6.35 3.29 -7.37
N ALA A 107 7.34 4.18 -7.48
CA ALA A 107 8.50 3.97 -8.34
C ALA A 107 9.61 3.20 -7.61
N LYS A 108 9.85 3.52 -6.33
CA LYS A 108 10.84 2.86 -5.49
C LYS A 108 10.45 2.91 -4.01
N LEU A 109 10.59 1.78 -3.34
CA LEU A 109 10.58 1.65 -1.88
C LEU A 109 12.04 1.60 -1.40
N PRO A 110 12.58 2.63 -0.72
CA PRO A 110 14.02 2.74 -0.44
C PRO A 110 14.60 1.58 0.39
N ASN A 111 13.85 1.04 1.33
CA ASN A 111 14.28 -0.08 2.16
C ASN A 111 13.15 -1.10 2.34
N PRO A 112 12.90 -1.97 1.33
CA PRO A 112 11.80 -2.93 1.37
C PRO A 112 11.91 -3.89 2.56
N ALA A 113 13.11 -4.41 2.84
CA ALA A 113 13.32 -5.36 3.94
C ALA A 113 12.90 -4.77 5.31
N ALA A 114 13.21 -3.51 5.58
CA ALA A 114 12.79 -2.85 6.81
C ALA A 114 11.30 -2.47 6.81
N ALA A 115 10.80 -1.97 5.68
CA ALA A 115 9.41 -1.54 5.54
C ALA A 115 8.43 -2.72 5.64
N LEU A 116 8.78 -3.88 5.08
CA LEU A 116 7.90 -5.05 5.00
C LEU A 116 8.18 -6.10 6.10
N ARG A 117 9.17 -5.89 6.96
CA ARG A 117 9.48 -6.83 8.06
C ARG A 117 8.27 -7.08 8.94
N SER A 118 7.90 -8.36 9.14
CA SER A 118 6.79 -8.77 9.99
C SER A 118 5.42 -8.17 9.59
N VAL A 119 5.25 -7.85 8.33
CA VAL A 119 3.95 -7.53 7.71
C VAL A 119 3.31 -8.83 7.27
N ASP A 120 1.99 -8.95 7.40
CA ASP A 120 1.27 -10.16 6.99
C ASP A 120 0.91 -10.14 5.51
N VAL A 121 0.54 -8.97 4.98
CA VAL A 121 0.10 -8.79 3.58
C VAL A 121 0.68 -7.50 3.00
N TYR A 122 1.22 -7.58 1.79
CA TYR A 122 1.55 -6.42 0.96
C TYR A 122 0.35 -6.08 0.05
N ILE A 123 -0.06 -4.82 0.04
CA ILE A 123 -1.09 -4.31 -0.88
C ILE A 123 -0.40 -3.25 -1.74
N GLY A 124 -0.09 -3.60 -2.97
CA GLY A 124 0.84 -2.85 -3.83
C GLY A 124 0.22 -2.27 -5.10
N ASP A 125 1.09 -1.66 -5.87
CA ASP A 125 0.83 -0.96 -7.12
C ASP A 125 0.63 -1.95 -8.29
N GLY A 126 -0.55 -1.95 -8.90
CA GLY A 126 -0.92 -2.79 -10.03
C GLY A 126 -0.85 -2.07 -11.39
N ALA A 127 -0.21 -0.91 -11.49
CA ALA A 127 -0.19 -0.13 -12.74
C ALA A 127 0.40 -0.90 -13.91
N THR A 128 1.38 -1.77 -13.68
CA THR A 128 2.03 -2.58 -14.73
C THR A 128 2.56 -3.91 -14.19
N VAL A 129 2.51 -4.96 -15.01
CA VAL A 129 2.89 -6.30 -14.57
C VAL A 129 4.40 -6.54 -14.68
N ARG A 130 4.98 -6.41 -15.88
CA ARG A 130 6.39 -6.75 -16.15
C ARG A 130 7.23 -5.55 -16.56
N ARG A 131 6.67 -4.62 -17.31
CA ARG A 131 7.40 -3.46 -17.83
C ARG A 131 7.33 -2.32 -16.81
N SER A 132 8.45 -1.98 -16.20
CA SER A 132 8.54 -0.81 -15.32
C SER A 132 8.16 0.48 -16.06
N MET A 133 7.36 1.33 -15.41
CA MET A 133 7.02 2.68 -15.87
C MET A 133 7.82 3.74 -15.11
N VAL A 134 8.90 3.32 -14.46
CA VAL A 134 9.79 4.20 -13.71
C VAL A 134 10.70 4.96 -14.66
N ARG A 135 10.87 6.26 -14.41
CA ARG A 135 11.81 7.14 -15.11
C ARG A 135 12.45 8.11 -14.12
N VAL A 136 13.60 8.65 -14.48
CA VAL A 136 14.26 9.72 -13.72
C VAL A 136 13.76 11.08 -14.22
N LYS A 137 13.41 11.95 -13.28
CA LYS A 137 13.12 13.37 -13.54
C LYS A 137 13.71 14.20 -12.41
N ASP A 138 14.52 15.19 -12.72
CA ASP A 138 15.18 16.07 -11.77
C ASP A 138 15.89 15.29 -10.63
N GLY A 139 16.61 14.20 -10.99
CA GLY A 139 17.31 13.34 -10.05
C GLY A 139 16.42 12.42 -9.17
N THR A 140 15.10 12.45 -9.35
CA THR A 140 14.13 11.66 -8.59
C THR A 140 13.49 10.58 -9.47
N LEU A 141 13.30 9.37 -8.94
CA LEU A 141 12.53 8.34 -9.61
C LEU A 141 11.04 8.66 -9.50
N ILE A 142 10.36 8.61 -10.64
CA ILE A 142 8.91 8.85 -10.73
C ILE A 142 8.25 7.75 -11.56
N GLY A 143 6.94 7.57 -11.35
CA GLY A 143 6.13 6.58 -12.06
C GLY A 143 5.85 5.34 -11.20
N HIS A 144 5.75 4.17 -11.85
CA HIS A 144 5.27 2.93 -11.22
C HIS A 144 6.24 1.77 -11.45
N ALA A 145 6.66 1.12 -10.38
CA ALA A 145 7.42 -0.12 -10.43
C ALA A 145 6.51 -1.27 -10.90
N ALA A 146 7.07 -2.18 -11.69
CA ALA A 146 6.33 -3.35 -12.12
C ALA A 146 5.98 -4.27 -10.93
N ILE A 147 4.90 -5.06 -11.08
CA ILE A 147 4.53 -6.08 -10.10
C ILE A 147 5.70 -7.04 -9.83
N THR A 148 6.48 -7.41 -10.88
CA THR A 148 7.67 -8.25 -10.72
C THR A 148 8.67 -7.67 -9.72
N THR A 149 9.01 -6.38 -9.83
CA THR A 149 9.91 -5.70 -8.89
C THR A 149 9.36 -5.67 -7.46
N GLN A 150 8.04 -5.49 -7.31
CA GLN A 150 7.40 -5.48 -6.00
C GLN A 150 7.37 -6.88 -5.37
N LEU A 151 7.25 -7.94 -6.17
CA LEU A 151 7.37 -9.33 -5.72
C LEU A 151 8.80 -9.64 -5.23
N GLU A 152 9.83 -9.11 -5.89
CA GLU A 152 11.22 -9.19 -5.41
C GLU A 152 11.37 -8.53 -4.02
N TRP A 153 10.72 -7.39 -3.78
CA TRP A 153 10.70 -6.77 -2.45
C TRP A 153 10.02 -7.65 -1.39
N CYS A 154 8.90 -8.29 -1.75
CA CYS A 154 8.21 -9.22 -0.87
C CYS A 154 9.10 -10.43 -0.54
N ALA A 155 9.70 -11.05 -1.53
CA ALA A 155 10.62 -12.18 -1.36
C ALA A 155 11.81 -11.83 -0.46
N THR A 156 12.46 -10.67 -0.71
CA THR A 156 13.57 -10.17 0.12
C THR A 156 13.16 -9.97 1.58
N ALA A 157 11.92 -9.55 1.83
CA ALA A 157 11.37 -9.34 3.16
C ALA A 157 10.75 -10.62 3.78
N GLN A 158 10.79 -11.76 3.07
CA GLN A 158 10.13 -13.02 3.46
C GLN A 158 8.62 -12.84 3.70
N LEU A 159 7.98 -12.02 2.88
CA LEU A 159 6.55 -11.75 2.92
C LEU A 159 5.87 -12.60 1.82
N HIS A 160 4.94 -13.48 2.22
CA HIS A 160 4.38 -14.52 1.36
C HIS A 160 2.98 -14.20 0.81
N GLN A 161 2.43 -13.02 1.08
CA GLN A 161 1.12 -12.62 0.55
C GLN A 161 1.17 -11.22 -0.07
N ALA A 162 0.76 -11.10 -1.33
CA ALA A 162 0.69 -9.83 -2.04
C ALA A 162 -0.64 -9.67 -2.79
N ILE A 163 -1.20 -8.48 -2.70
CA ILE A 163 -2.42 -8.09 -3.43
C ILE A 163 -2.09 -6.82 -4.20
N PHE A 164 -2.37 -6.79 -5.49
CA PHE A 164 -2.11 -5.62 -6.31
C PHE A 164 -3.42 -4.89 -6.62
N THR A 165 -3.46 -3.62 -6.30
CA THR A 165 -4.55 -2.68 -6.54
C THR A 165 -4.07 -1.54 -7.42
N HIS A 166 -4.86 -0.47 -7.62
CA HIS A 166 -4.49 0.65 -8.50
C HIS A 166 -4.06 0.16 -9.89
N CYS A 167 -4.87 -0.73 -10.47
CA CYS A 167 -4.53 -1.43 -11.70
C CYS A 167 -4.53 -0.49 -12.91
N GLY A 168 -3.47 -0.57 -13.71
CA GLY A 168 -3.35 0.18 -14.94
C GLY A 168 -4.35 -0.27 -16.01
N SER A 169 -4.59 0.60 -17.00
CA SER A 169 -5.59 0.40 -18.06
C SER A 169 -5.45 -0.91 -18.83
N ALA A 170 -4.23 -1.43 -18.98
CA ALA A 170 -4.00 -2.72 -19.63
C ALA A 170 -4.63 -3.89 -18.84
N ILE A 171 -4.57 -3.84 -17.51
CA ILE A 171 -5.18 -4.85 -16.65
C ILE A 171 -6.69 -4.66 -16.58
N VAL A 172 -7.15 -3.41 -16.37
CA VAL A 172 -8.58 -3.09 -16.19
C VAL A 172 -9.39 -3.36 -17.44
N ARG A 173 -8.85 -3.02 -18.63
CA ARG A 173 -9.53 -3.24 -19.94
C ARG A 173 -9.22 -4.59 -20.57
N GLY A 174 -8.25 -5.31 -20.03
CA GLY A 174 -7.79 -6.59 -20.54
C GLY A 174 -8.61 -7.78 -20.01
N ASN A 175 -8.14 -8.98 -20.34
CA ASN A 175 -8.74 -10.19 -19.83
C ASN A 175 -8.33 -10.41 -18.36
N ALA A 176 -9.26 -10.22 -17.43
CA ALA A 176 -9.01 -10.32 -15.99
C ALA A 176 -8.46 -11.69 -15.58
N ARG A 177 -8.97 -12.80 -16.20
CA ARG A 177 -8.48 -14.17 -15.91
C ARG A 177 -7.04 -14.36 -16.36
N PHE A 178 -6.68 -13.80 -17.51
CA PHE A 178 -5.33 -13.84 -18.06
C PHE A 178 -4.33 -13.13 -17.12
N PHE A 179 -4.64 -11.89 -16.71
CA PHE A 179 -3.76 -11.14 -15.80
C PHE A 179 -3.71 -11.76 -14.40
N ALA A 180 -4.81 -12.29 -13.89
CA ALA A 180 -4.82 -13.01 -12.61
C ALA A 180 -3.91 -14.24 -12.65
N LEU A 181 -3.91 -15.00 -13.75
CA LEU A 181 -3.01 -16.14 -13.93
C LEU A 181 -1.55 -15.72 -14.01
N ILE A 182 -1.24 -14.67 -14.77
CA ILE A 182 0.13 -14.14 -14.87
C ILE A 182 0.65 -13.71 -13.50
N VAL A 183 -0.12 -12.90 -12.75
CA VAL A 183 0.31 -12.40 -11.44
C VAL A 183 0.49 -13.54 -10.43
N ARG A 184 -0.39 -14.53 -10.45
CA ARG A 184 -0.25 -15.74 -9.63
C ARG A 184 1.01 -16.54 -9.96
N ASN A 185 1.32 -16.73 -11.24
CA ASN A 185 2.53 -17.45 -11.65
C ASN A 185 3.80 -16.69 -11.25
N LEU A 186 3.84 -15.38 -11.49
CA LEU A 186 4.93 -14.52 -11.03
C LEU A 186 5.12 -14.58 -9.50
N GLY A 187 4.02 -14.58 -8.75
CA GLY A 187 4.06 -14.75 -7.30
C GLY A 187 4.74 -16.07 -6.89
N ARG A 188 4.40 -17.19 -7.56
CA ARG A 188 5.02 -18.50 -7.30
C ARG A 188 6.51 -18.53 -7.57
N GLU A 189 6.98 -17.81 -8.60
CA GLU A 189 8.42 -17.67 -8.92
C GLU A 189 9.20 -17.02 -7.75
N HIS A 190 8.52 -16.25 -6.89
CA HIS A 190 9.07 -15.53 -5.74
C HIS A 190 8.63 -16.10 -4.37
N ASP A 191 7.97 -17.26 -4.31
CA ASP A 191 7.37 -17.83 -3.09
C ASP A 191 6.36 -16.88 -2.42
N VAL A 192 5.58 -16.15 -3.24
CA VAL A 192 4.54 -15.19 -2.81
C VAL A 192 3.19 -15.62 -3.38
N ASP A 193 2.19 -15.78 -2.53
CA ASP A 193 0.79 -15.90 -2.96
C ASP A 193 0.29 -14.53 -3.41
N ALA A 194 0.29 -14.31 -4.72
CA ALA A 194 0.02 -13.02 -5.34
C ALA A 194 -1.29 -13.04 -6.13
N ARG A 195 -2.07 -11.95 -6.00
CA ARG A 195 -3.30 -11.75 -6.75
C ARG A 195 -3.56 -10.28 -7.07
N ILE A 196 -4.42 -10.04 -8.03
CA ILE A 196 -4.99 -8.72 -8.32
C ILE A 196 -6.25 -8.54 -7.45
N ALA A 197 -6.43 -7.34 -6.91
CA ALA A 197 -7.64 -6.95 -6.21
C ALA A 197 -8.79 -6.71 -7.18
N SER A 198 -10.00 -6.99 -6.72
CA SER A 198 -11.25 -6.61 -7.39
C SER A 198 -12.07 -5.71 -6.49
N ASP A 199 -12.92 -4.87 -7.09
CA ASP A 199 -13.83 -4.02 -6.32
C ASP A 199 -14.74 -4.88 -5.45
N GLY A 200 -14.87 -4.50 -4.18
CA GLY A 200 -15.64 -5.24 -3.18
C GLY A 200 -14.89 -6.38 -2.50
N ASP A 201 -13.62 -6.65 -2.86
CA ASP A 201 -12.80 -7.67 -2.17
C ASP A 201 -12.72 -7.41 -0.67
N ARG A 202 -12.81 -8.49 0.11
CA ARG A 202 -12.64 -8.47 1.56
C ARG A 202 -11.45 -9.32 1.95
N LEU A 203 -10.53 -8.73 2.71
CA LEU A 203 -9.38 -9.42 3.27
C LEU A 203 -9.65 -9.74 4.75
N LEU A 204 -9.69 -11.02 5.06
CA LEU A 204 -9.85 -11.50 6.42
C LEU A 204 -8.50 -11.92 6.99
N PHE A 205 -8.06 -11.25 8.05
CA PHE A 205 -6.88 -11.66 8.80
C PHE A 205 -7.28 -12.74 9.81
N ALA A 206 -6.88 -13.98 9.58
CA ALA A 206 -7.03 -15.05 10.57
C ALA A 206 -6.19 -14.70 11.80
N LYS A 207 -6.68 -15.04 13.01
CA LYS A 207 -5.86 -14.99 14.23
C LYS A 207 -4.68 -15.94 14.03
N THR A 208 -3.51 -15.41 13.68
CA THR A 208 -2.30 -16.22 13.60
C THR A 208 -1.94 -16.66 15.01
N ASP A 209 -1.94 -17.97 15.26
CA ASP A 209 -1.45 -18.54 16.50
C ASP A 209 0.05 -18.24 16.62
N GLN A 210 0.39 -17.26 17.45
CA GLN A 210 1.77 -16.79 17.67
C GLN A 210 2.73 -17.91 18.10
N ARG A 211 2.20 -19.07 18.54
CA ARG A 211 3.01 -20.26 18.90
C ARG A 211 3.72 -20.86 17.68
N LYS A 212 3.13 -20.81 16.45
CA LYS A 212 3.76 -21.39 15.24
C LYS A 212 4.95 -20.56 14.73
N ARG A 213 4.96 -19.24 14.91
CA ARG A 213 6.10 -18.39 14.49
C ARG A 213 7.37 -18.63 15.33
N ARG A 214 7.24 -19.00 16.63
CA ARG A 214 8.41 -19.27 17.50
C ARG A 214 9.03 -20.63 17.26
N HIS A 215 8.30 -21.62 16.74
CA HIS A 215 8.82 -22.97 16.47
C HIS A 215 9.49 -23.10 15.09
N GLY A 216 9.07 -22.31 14.08
CA GLY A 216 9.70 -22.28 12.75
C GLY A 216 11.13 -21.71 12.77
N ALA A 217 11.38 -20.71 13.60
CA ALA A 217 12.70 -20.08 13.74
C ALA A 217 13.72 -20.99 14.46
N ARG A 218 13.28 -21.88 15.37
CA ARG A 218 14.18 -22.80 16.10
C ARG A 218 14.59 -24.04 15.31
N ARG A 219 13.83 -24.48 14.30
CA ARG A 219 14.17 -25.68 13.51
C ARG A 219 15.21 -25.44 12.41
N ARG A 220 15.51 -24.19 12.03
CA ARG A 220 16.53 -23.89 11.00
C ARG A 220 17.96 -23.73 11.56
N HIS A 221 18.15 -23.72 12.89
CA HIS A 221 19.50 -23.59 13.50
C HIS A 221 20.11 -24.93 13.94
N CYS A 222 19.47 -26.08 13.69
CA CYS A 222 19.94 -27.39 14.15
C CYS A 222 20.38 -28.35 13.03
N LEU A 223 20.61 -27.86 11.79
CA LEU A 223 21.07 -28.69 10.67
C LEU A 223 22.33 -28.16 9.97
N LEU A 224 23.21 -27.47 10.68
CA LEU A 224 24.58 -27.20 10.24
C LEU A 224 25.54 -27.49 11.38
N GLY A 225 25.81 -28.77 11.58
CA GLY A 225 26.78 -29.24 12.59
C GLY A 225 26.88 -30.75 12.56
N SER A 226 27.53 -31.29 11.56
CA SER A 226 28.31 -32.55 11.57
C SER A 226 29.00 -32.69 10.21
#